data_f27a9b65b0f50225be8cceeec306da7e
#
_entry.id   f27a9b65b0f50225be8cceeec306da7e
#
_cell.length_a   1.000
_cell.length_b   1.000
_cell.length_c   1.000
_cell.angle_alpha   90.00
_cell.angle_beta   90.00
_cell.angle_gamma   90.00
#
_symmetry.space_group_name_H-M   'P 1'
#
loop_
_entity.id
_entity.type
_entity.pdbx_description
1 polymer ?
#
loop_
_entity_poly.entity_id
_entity_poly.type
_entity_poly.pdbx_seq_one_letter_code
_entity_poly.pdbx_strand_id
1 'polypeptide(L)'
;MKRFDTFGAYMFDLLFAPLKRGKRAANQFFIFFKVIGRIFDGMKKDAFRLRDELNVATASPVMLPVHGQDRDMPRLEGESIENYRARLSMKGIISEWGGTKSGILYALTSLGYEQSTIEPFSYQDPERWAEFIVFLKGSKQSGVNNLAVIDAEVRKVKEGSSKPAYGAESGGGIEIHSKTFSGFSRYPRCGEIVCGVWPRVVSVGHLLASEVHASSSP
;
A
#
# COMPACT_ATOMS: atom_id res chain seq x y z
N MET A 1 6.37 -42.27 13.66
CA MET A 1 7.45 -41.31 13.99
C MET A 1 7.17 -40.79 15.40
N LYS A 2 8.09 -40.98 16.38
CA LYS A 2 7.89 -40.45 17.73
C LYS A 2 7.95 -38.91 17.69
N ARG A 3 6.94 -38.25 18.23
CA ARG A 3 6.98 -36.80 18.44
C ARG A 3 7.64 -36.49 19.77
N PHE A 4 8.62 -35.60 19.77
CA PHE A 4 9.29 -35.14 20.97
C PHE A 4 8.92 -33.66 21.21
N ASP A 5 8.49 -33.35 22.43
CA ASP A 5 8.10 -31.98 22.78
C ASP A 5 9.30 -31.10 23.13
N THR A 6 10.42 -31.73 23.57
CA THR A 6 11.64 -31.02 23.97
C THR A 6 12.86 -31.63 23.29
N PHE A 7 13.83 -30.77 22.97
CA PHE A 7 15.08 -31.19 22.33
C PHE A 7 15.89 -32.13 23.25
N GLY A 8 15.86 -31.91 24.55
CA GLY A 8 16.52 -32.78 25.53
C GLY A 8 15.96 -34.19 25.56
N ALA A 9 14.65 -34.37 25.41
CA ALA A 9 14.02 -35.68 25.30
C ALA A 9 14.40 -36.39 24.00
N TYR A 10 14.50 -35.66 22.91
CA TYR A 10 14.97 -36.18 21.61
C TYR A 10 16.42 -36.65 21.69
N MET A 11 17.33 -35.82 22.20
CA MET A 11 18.74 -36.18 22.35
C MET A 11 18.93 -37.40 23.23
N PHE A 12 18.16 -37.51 24.34
CA PHE A 12 18.20 -38.67 25.19
C PHE A 12 17.69 -39.94 24.51
N ASP A 13 16.68 -39.78 23.62
CA ASP A 13 16.18 -40.96 22.85
C ASP A 13 17.19 -41.46 21.78
N LEU A 14 18.04 -40.59 21.28
CA LEU A 14 19.12 -40.93 20.33
C LEU A 14 20.26 -41.67 20.99
N LEU A 15 20.40 -41.68 22.32
CA LEU A 15 21.45 -42.38 23.02
C LEU A 15 21.36 -43.90 22.83
N PHE A 16 22.52 -44.52 22.86
CA PHE A 16 22.67 -46.01 22.86
C PHE A 16 22.01 -46.60 24.13
N ALA A 17 21.32 -47.73 23.96
CA ALA A 17 20.48 -48.33 24.97
C ALA A 17 21.16 -48.56 26.35
N PRO A 18 22.43 -48.99 26.45
CA PRO A 18 23.12 -49.13 27.74
C PRO A 18 23.21 -47.83 28.57
N LEU A 19 23.35 -46.68 27.90
CA LEU A 19 23.43 -45.34 28.55
C LEU A 19 22.09 -44.85 29.08
N LYS A 20 21.00 -45.48 28.66
CA LYS A 20 19.64 -45.16 29.10
C LYS A 20 19.21 -45.96 30.34
N ARG A 21 20.06 -46.83 30.86
CA ARG A 21 19.72 -47.69 32.00
C ARG A 21 19.52 -46.89 33.27
N GLY A 22 18.56 -47.28 34.09
CA GLY A 22 18.25 -46.68 35.37
C GLY A 22 17.04 -45.73 35.34
N LYS A 23 16.68 -45.18 36.50
CA LYS A 23 15.59 -44.20 36.63
C LYS A 23 16.00 -42.90 35.92
N ARG A 24 15.15 -42.36 35.11
CA ARG A 24 15.41 -41.08 34.37
C ARG A 24 15.90 -39.96 35.28
N ALA A 25 15.30 -39.81 36.46
CA ALA A 25 15.68 -38.79 37.41
C ALA A 25 17.10 -38.90 37.98
N ALA A 26 17.69 -40.10 37.97
CA ALA A 26 19.04 -40.37 38.48
C ALA A 26 20.07 -40.52 37.34
N ASN A 27 19.65 -40.57 36.07
CA ASN A 27 20.53 -40.73 34.95
C ASN A 27 21.22 -39.40 34.62
N GLN A 28 22.56 -39.36 34.75
CA GLN A 28 23.37 -38.18 34.50
C GLN A 28 23.22 -37.64 33.06
N PHE A 29 23.13 -38.54 32.09
CA PHE A 29 22.92 -38.15 30.69
C PHE A 29 21.55 -37.53 30.46
N PHE A 30 20.51 -38.01 31.16
CA PHE A 30 19.19 -37.39 31.08
C PHE A 30 19.20 -35.96 31.64
N ILE A 31 19.86 -35.79 32.79
CA ILE A 31 19.98 -34.47 33.44
C ILE A 31 20.77 -33.53 32.53
N PHE A 32 21.89 -33.98 31.98
CA PHE A 32 22.73 -33.23 31.05
C PHE A 32 21.96 -32.79 29.82
N PHE A 33 21.29 -33.70 29.13
CA PHE A 33 20.50 -33.37 27.96
C PHE A 33 19.28 -32.53 28.26
N LYS A 34 18.71 -32.64 29.44
CA LYS A 34 17.63 -31.76 29.90
C LYS A 34 18.11 -30.31 29.98
N VAL A 35 19.32 -30.08 30.50
CA VAL A 35 19.90 -28.73 30.59
C VAL A 35 20.25 -28.17 29.22
N ILE A 36 21.02 -28.91 28.42
CA ILE A 36 21.39 -28.52 27.06
C ILE A 36 20.13 -28.35 26.20
N GLY A 37 19.16 -29.25 26.31
CA GLY A 37 17.92 -29.19 25.58
C GLY A 37 17.15 -27.91 25.80
N ARG A 38 17.17 -27.34 27.02
CA ARG A 38 16.56 -26.02 27.30
C ARG A 38 17.21 -24.90 26.50
N ILE A 39 18.54 -24.95 26.34
CA ILE A 39 19.28 -23.97 25.54
C ILE A 39 18.84 -24.06 24.08
N PHE A 40 18.80 -25.26 23.50
CA PHE A 40 18.39 -25.49 22.12
C PHE A 40 16.91 -25.16 21.89
N ASP A 41 16.03 -25.46 22.85
CA ASP A 41 14.62 -25.08 22.78
C ASP A 41 14.45 -23.55 22.83
N GLY A 42 15.29 -22.84 23.60
CA GLY A 42 15.38 -21.39 23.61
C GLY A 42 15.81 -20.85 22.25
N MET A 43 16.95 -21.35 21.73
CA MET A 43 17.46 -20.94 20.40
C MET A 43 16.44 -21.21 19.28
N LYS A 44 15.72 -22.32 19.34
CA LYS A 44 14.64 -22.64 18.41
C LYS A 44 13.52 -21.58 18.45
N LYS A 45 13.09 -21.20 19.66
CA LYS A 45 12.07 -20.15 19.85
C LYS A 45 12.55 -18.82 19.29
N ASP A 46 13.79 -18.45 19.57
CA ASP A 46 14.37 -17.21 19.06
C ASP A 46 14.50 -17.22 17.53
N ALA A 47 14.87 -18.36 16.94
CA ALA A 47 14.92 -18.52 15.48
C ALA A 47 13.53 -18.34 14.82
N PHE A 48 12.48 -18.90 15.42
CA PHE A 48 11.12 -18.69 14.93
C PHE A 48 10.65 -17.24 15.12
N ARG A 49 10.99 -16.63 16.25
CA ARG A 49 10.71 -15.23 16.50
C ARG A 49 11.40 -14.33 15.46
N LEU A 50 12.67 -14.57 15.16
CA LEU A 50 13.39 -13.84 14.12
C LEU A 50 12.72 -14.00 12.76
N ARG A 51 12.32 -15.22 12.40
CA ARG A 51 11.58 -15.47 11.15
C ARG A 51 10.28 -14.64 11.10
N ASP A 52 9.54 -14.58 12.20
CA ASP A 52 8.29 -13.86 12.27
C ASP A 52 8.51 -12.33 12.22
N GLU A 53 9.61 -11.83 12.82
CA GLU A 53 10.02 -10.41 12.74
C GLU A 53 10.53 -10.01 11.35
N LEU A 54 11.09 -10.93 10.55
CA LEU A 54 11.52 -10.67 9.18
C LEU A 54 10.36 -10.50 8.20
N ASN A 55 9.19 -11.02 8.53
CA ASN A 55 8.01 -10.89 7.70
C ASN A 55 7.19 -9.68 8.14
N VAL A 56 6.99 -8.71 7.25
CA VAL A 56 6.22 -7.48 7.50
C VAL A 56 4.82 -7.77 8.06
N ALA A 57 4.17 -8.86 7.59
CA ALA A 57 2.82 -9.21 8.04
C ALA A 57 2.76 -9.60 9.52
N THR A 58 3.81 -10.27 10.03
CA THR A 58 3.88 -10.79 11.40
C THR A 58 4.80 -10.00 12.32
N ALA A 59 5.63 -9.11 11.77
CA ALA A 59 6.60 -8.31 12.50
C ALA A 59 5.96 -7.49 13.63
N SER A 60 6.68 -7.34 14.72
CA SER A 60 6.26 -6.48 15.83
C SER A 60 6.23 -5.00 15.41
N PRO A 61 5.42 -4.16 16.09
CA PRO A 61 5.38 -2.72 15.80
C PRO A 61 6.74 -2.02 15.89
N VAL A 62 7.67 -2.57 16.70
CA VAL A 62 9.02 -2.04 16.90
C VAL A 62 9.90 -2.29 15.67
N MET A 63 9.68 -3.40 14.95
CA MET A 63 10.44 -3.75 13.74
C MET A 63 9.93 -3.07 12.47
N LEU A 64 8.69 -2.60 12.44
CA LEU A 64 8.11 -1.96 11.26
C LEU A 64 8.90 -0.74 10.76
N PRO A 65 9.43 0.16 11.61
CA PRO A 65 10.28 1.26 11.14
C PRO A 65 11.57 0.80 10.46
N VAL A 66 12.16 -0.31 10.90
CA VAL A 66 13.36 -0.91 10.27
C VAL A 66 13.00 -1.40 8.86
N HIS A 67 11.88 -2.14 8.74
CA HIS A 67 11.36 -2.53 7.42
C HIS A 67 11.04 -1.33 6.53
N GLY A 68 10.61 -0.22 7.14
CA GLY A 68 10.35 1.02 6.42
C GLY A 68 11.61 1.67 5.87
N GLN A 69 12.70 1.68 6.64
CA GLN A 69 14.00 2.18 6.20
C GLN A 69 14.56 1.33 5.05
N ASP A 70 14.51 0.00 5.17
CA ASP A 70 14.98 -0.92 4.13
C ASP A 70 14.24 -0.75 2.80
N ARG A 71 12.97 -0.30 2.85
CA ARG A 71 12.10 -0.14 1.69
C ARG A 71 11.94 1.29 1.21
N ASP A 72 12.65 2.25 1.84
CA ASP A 72 12.47 3.68 1.61
C ASP A 72 11.00 4.13 1.73
N MET A 73 10.32 3.61 2.75
CA MET A 73 8.93 3.91 3.08
C MET A 73 8.79 4.26 4.57
N PRO A 74 9.24 5.43 5.02
CA PRO A 74 9.08 5.84 6.40
C PRO A 74 7.59 5.94 6.77
N ARG A 75 7.30 5.78 8.05
CA ARG A 75 5.94 5.95 8.56
C ARG A 75 5.50 7.40 8.38
N LEU A 76 4.30 7.59 7.87
CA LEU A 76 3.71 8.91 7.66
C LEU A 76 3.14 9.46 8.98
N GLU A 77 3.11 10.77 9.09
CA GLU A 77 2.56 11.45 10.26
C GLU A 77 1.06 11.16 10.38
N GLY A 78 0.62 10.70 11.55
CA GLY A 78 -0.76 10.29 11.79
C GLY A 78 -1.18 8.92 11.26
N GLU A 79 -0.29 8.20 10.56
CA GLU A 79 -0.58 6.87 10.03
C GLU A 79 -0.71 5.83 11.16
N SER A 80 -1.77 5.00 11.12
CA SER A 80 -1.92 3.88 12.04
C SER A 80 -0.87 2.79 11.76
N ILE A 81 -0.55 1.98 12.77
CA ILE A 81 0.41 0.86 12.62
C ILE A 81 -0.10 -0.14 11.57
N GLU A 82 -1.41 -0.37 11.52
CA GLU A 82 -2.03 -1.30 10.59
C GLU A 82 -1.95 -0.82 9.14
N ASN A 83 -2.24 0.47 8.91
CA ASN A 83 -2.10 1.10 7.59
C ASN A 83 -0.63 1.11 7.14
N TYR A 84 0.29 1.41 8.06
CA TYR A 84 1.72 1.35 7.77
C TYR A 84 2.17 -0.06 7.36
N ARG A 85 1.72 -1.08 8.07
CA ARG A 85 1.99 -2.49 7.73
C ARG A 85 1.44 -2.87 6.36
N ALA A 86 0.19 -2.48 6.06
CA ALA A 86 -0.44 -2.71 4.76
C ALA A 86 0.35 -2.03 3.63
N ARG A 87 0.75 -0.77 3.84
CA ARG A 87 1.57 0.00 2.89
C ARG A 87 2.93 -0.65 2.63
N LEU A 88 3.63 -1.08 3.67
CA LEU A 88 4.89 -1.80 3.55
C LEU A 88 4.77 -3.13 2.78
N SER A 89 3.65 -3.84 2.96
CA SER A 89 3.39 -5.11 2.25
C SER A 89 3.22 -4.90 0.75
N MET A 90 2.69 -3.76 0.33
CA MET A 90 2.45 -3.44 -1.08
C MET A 90 3.74 -3.05 -1.83
N LYS A 91 4.83 -2.76 -1.13
CA LYS A 91 6.08 -2.30 -1.77
C LYS A 91 6.60 -3.24 -2.86
N GLY A 92 6.46 -4.55 -2.67
CA GLY A 92 6.88 -5.54 -3.68
C GLY A 92 6.17 -5.33 -5.01
N ILE A 93 4.84 -5.25 -4.98
CA ILE A 93 4.00 -5.04 -6.16
C ILE A 93 4.26 -3.66 -6.78
N ILE A 94 4.38 -2.61 -5.95
CA ILE A 94 4.70 -1.26 -6.42
C ILE A 94 6.03 -1.22 -7.17
N SER A 95 7.05 -1.93 -6.66
CA SER A 95 8.38 -1.98 -7.28
C SER A 95 8.39 -2.79 -8.57
N GLU A 96 7.62 -3.88 -8.64
CA GLU A 96 7.48 -4.72 -9.83
C GLU A 96 6.85 -3.95 -11.00
N TRP A 97 5.86 -3.11 -10.68
CA TRP A 97 5.15 -2.28 -11.68
C TRP A 97 5.66 -0.84 -11.74
N GLY A 98 6.85 -0.57 -11.20
CA GLY A 98 7.47 0.76 -11.24
C GLY A 98 7.61 1.27 -12.69
N GLY A 99 7.45 2.59 -12.89
CA GLY A 99 7.45 3.22 -14.20
C GLY A 99 6.18 3.04 -15.02
N THR A 100 5.18 2.33 -14.50
CA THR A 100 3.90 2.10 -15.20
C THR A 100 2.74 2.82 -14.52
N LYS A 101 1.64 3.00 -15.26
CA LYS A 101 0.38 3.51 -14.72
C LYS A 101 -0.12 2.65 -13.55
N SER A 102 -0.01 1.33 -13.67
CA SER A 102 -0.43 0.39 -12.62
C SER A 102 0.39 0.54 -11.34
N GLY A 103 1.71 0.73 -11.45
CA GLY A 103 2.58 0.94 -10.28
C GLY A 103 2.20 2.21 -9.51
N ILE A 104 1.89 3.30 -10.22
CA ILE A 104 1.43 4.53 -9.58
C ILE A 104 0.07 4.32 -8.90
N LEU A 105 -0.86 3.60 -9.53
CA LEU A 105 -2.16 3.28 -8.92
C LEU A 105 -2.00 2.42 -7.67
N TYR A 106 -1.11 1.43 -7.65
CA TYR A 106 -0.81 0.65 -6.46
C TYR A 106 -0.19 1.50 -5.35
N ALA A 107 0.68 2.45 -5.69
CA ALA A 107 1.21 3.39 -4.70
C ALA A 107 0.10 4.26 -4.10
N LEU A 108 -0.82 4.78 -4.91
CA LEU A 108 -1.98 5.55 -4.45
C LEU A 108 -2.94 4.72 -3.61
N THR A 109 -3.20 3.47 -4.01
CA THR A 109 -4.00 2.51 -3.22
C THR A 109 -3.38 2.28 -1.84
N SER A 110 -2.06 2.16 -1.76
CA SER A 110 -1.36 1.99 -0.49
C SER A 110 -1.49 3.20 0.44
N LEU A 111 -1.76 4.38 -0.12
CA LEU A 111 -2.05 5.62 0.62
C LEU A 111 -3.54 5.81 0.93
N GLY A 112 -4.41 4.87 0.47
CA GLY A 112 -5.86 4.90 0.70
C GLY A 112 -6.68 5.55 -0.42
N TYR A 113 -6.06 5.82 -1.57
CA TYR A 113 -6.73 6.35 -2.76
C TYR A 113 -7.02 5.24 -3.77
N GLU A 114 -7.90 4.31 -3.41
CA GLU A 114 -8.14 3.07 -4.16
C GLU A 114 -8.80 3.27 -5.54
N GLN A 115 -9.58 4.32 -5.69
CA GLN A 115 -10.35 4.60 -6.91
C GLN A 115 -9.72 5.68 -7.79
N SER A 116 -8.45 6.00 -7.56
CA SER A 116 -7.74 7.01 -8.34
C SER A 116 -7.62 6.62 -9.80
N THR A 117 -7.67 7.61 -10.69
CA THR A 117 -7.48 7.43 -12.13
C THR A 117 -6.33 8.29 -12.64
N ILE A 118 -5.69 7.84 -13.72
CA ILE A 118 -4.57 8.54 -14.32
C ILE A 118 -4.90 8.74 -15.80
N GLU A 119 -4.81 9.98 -16.26
CA GLU A 119 -4.98 10.34 -17.67
C GLU A 119 -3.76 11.08 -18.19
N PRO A 120 -3.30 10.80 -19.43
CA PRO A 120 -2.23 11.57 -20.03
C PRO A 120 -2.74 13.00 -20.35
N PHE A 121 -1.89 14.00 -20.11
CA PHE A 121 -2.24 15.40 -20.36
C PHE A 121 -2.34 15.70 -21.87
N SER A 122 -1.71 14.87 -22.69
CA SER A 122 -1.76 14.96 -24.15
C SER A 122 -3.17 14.92 -24.74
N TYR A 123 -4.17 14.44 -24.00
CA TYR A 123 -5.57 14.50 -24.43
C TYR A 123 -6.15 15.92 -24.39
N GLN A 124 -5.56 16.79 -23.58
CA GLN A 124 -5.98 18.19 -23.45
C GLN A 124 -5.05 19.10 -24.26
N ASP A 125 -3.75 18.84 -24.23
CA ASP A 125 -2.72 19.61 -24.91
C ASP A 125 -1.65 18.64 -25.46
N PRO A 126 -1.57 18.46 -26.80
CA PRO A 126 -0.61 17.56 -27.46
C PRO A 126 0.86 17.91 -27.20
N GLU A 127 1.19 19.18 -26.94
CA GLU A 127 2.57 19.58 -26.64
C GLU A 127 3.07 19.09 -25.28
N ARG A 128 2.15 18.81 -24.34
CA ARG A 128 2.44 18.36 -22.99
C ARG A 128 2.38 16.83 -22.88
N TRP A 129 2.91 16.13 -23.86
CA TRP A 129 2.87 14.66 -23.96
C TRP A 129 3.54 13.93 -22.78
N ALA A 130 4.54 14.56 -22.13
CA ALA A 130 5.25 13.98 -20.99
C ALA A 130 4.56 14.23 -19.62
N GLU A 131 3.39 14.84 -19.62
CA GLU A 131 2.64 15.12 -18.41
C GLU A 131 1.42 14.21 -18.29
N PHE A 132 1.08 13.86 -17.05
CA PHE A 132 -0.13 13.09 -16.76
C PHE A 132 -0.85 13.66 -15.53
N ILE A 133 -2.16 13.52 -15.53
CA ILE A 133 -3.01 13.98 -14.43
C ILE A 133 -3.41 12.78 -13.61
N VAL A 134 -3.20 12.87 -12.30
CA VAL A 134 -3.68 11.92 -11.31
C VAL A 134 -4.92 12.50 -10.66
N PHE A 135 -6.06 11.85 -10.87
CA PHE A 135 -7.30 12.19 -10.18
C PHE A 135 -7.38 11.36 -8.91
N LEU A 136 -7.24 12.04 -7.78
CA LEU A 136 -7.29 11.41 -6.47
C LEU A 136 -8.75 11.16 -6.07
N LYS A 137 -9.09 9.89 -5.90
CA LYS A 137 -10.40 9.43 -5.43
C LYS A 137 -10.20 8.34 -4.39
N GLY A 138 -10.67 8.58 -3.19
CA GLY A 138 -10.51 7.63 -2.10
C GLY A 138 -11.37 7.95 -0.89
N SER A 139 -11.50 7.00 0.00
CA SER A 139 -12.24 7.20 1.23
C SER A 139 -11.47 8.15 2.15
N LYS A 140 -12.17 9.11 2.72
CA LYS A 140 -11.64 10.11 3.68
C LYS A 140 -11.01 9.52 4.95
N GLN A 141 -10.96 8.20 5.09
CA GLN A 141 -10.51 7.52 6.31
C GLN A 141 -9.02 7.18 6.36
N SER A 142 -8.31 7.23 5.26
CA SER A 142 -6.86 6.97 5.30
C SER A 142 -6.12 8.30 5.44
N GLY A 143 -5.84 8.69 6.60
CA GLY A 143 -5.15 9.83 7.17
C GLY A 143 -4.08 10.62 6.39
N VAL A 144 -3.83 10.36 5.11
CA VAL A 144 -2.82 11.05 4.31
C VAL A 144 -3.50 12.05 3.37
N ASN A 145 -3.85 13.22 3.89
CA ASN A 145 -4.43 14.32 3.10
C ASN A 145 -3.37 15.33 2.62
N ASN A 146 -2.10 15.00 2.74
CA ASN A 146 -1.01 15.90 2.36
C ASN A 146 -0.56 15.63 0.92
N LEU A 147 -0.87 16.55 0.01
CA LEU A 147 -0.51 16.45 -1.41
C LEU A 147 1.01 16.34 -1.63
N ALA A 148 1.82 16.97 -0.78
CA ALA A 148 3.28 16.88 -0.88
C ALA A 148 3.79 15.44 -0.61
N VAL A 149 3.15 14.73 0.31
CA VAL A 149 3.48 13.32 0.59
C VAL A 149 3.05 12.44 -0.57
N ILE A 150 1.86 12.67 -1.12
CA ILE A 150 1.35 11.92 -2.29
C ILE A 150 2.27 12.15 -3.49
N ASP A 151 2.65 13.40 -3.76
CA ASP A 151 3.58 13.74 -4.85
C ASP A 151 4.95 13.06 -4.66
N ALA A 152 5.50 13.05 -3.45
CA ALA A 152 6.76 12.39 -3.16
C ALA A 152 6.69 10.88 -3.44
N GLU A 153 5.62 10.20 -3.04
CA GLU A 153 5.45 8.77 -3.28
C GLU A 153 5.19 8.46 -4.77
N VAL A 154 4.41 9.28 -5.46
CA VAL A 154 4.20 9.14 -6.92
C VAL A 154 5.51 9.35 -7.68
N ARG A 155 6.33 10.32 -7.28
CA ARG A 155 7.65 10.58 -7.90
C ARG A 155 8.64 9.43 -7.74
N LYS A 156 8.55 8.65 -6.67
CA LYS A 156 9.38 7.45 -6.48
C LYS A 156 9.04 6.32 -7.45
N VAL A 157 7.80 6.30 -7.93
CA VAL A 157 7.27 5.17 -8.73
C VAL A 157 7.13 5.51 -10.20
N LYS A 158 6.93 6.80 -10.54
CA LYS A 158 6.75 7.24 -11.92
C LYS A 158 7.99 7.03 -12.80
N GLU A 159 7.79 7.06 -14.09
CA GLU A 159 8.88 7.16 -15.05
C GLU A 159 9.67 8.46 -14.88
N GLY A 160 10.99 8.41 -15.11
CA GLY A 160 11.89 9.54 -14.84
C GLY A 160 11.54 10.81 -15.62
N SER A 161 11.14 10.68 -16.88
CA SER A 161 10.84 11.78 -17.79
C SER A 161 9.46 12.42 -17.59
N SER A 162 8.51 11.72 -16.98
CA SER A 162 7.13 12.19 -16.86
C SER A 162 6.92 13.14 -15.68
N LYS A 163 5.95 14.05 -15.79
CA LYS A 163 5.57 15.00 -14.74
C LYS A 163 4.13 14.76 -14.28
N PRO A 164 3.91 14.49 -12.96
CA PRO A 164 2.58 14.36 -12.42
C PRO A 164 1.92 15.74 -12.22
N ALA A 165 0.64 15.83 -12.57
CA ALA A 165 -0.28 16.87 -12.14
C ALA A 165 -1.40 16.22 -11.33
N TYR A 166 -2.04 16.94 -10.42
CA TYR A 166 -3.03 16.38 -9.52
C TYR A 166 -4.38 17.08 -9.69
N GLY A 167 -5.43 16.27 -9.82
CA GLY A 167 -6.82 16.69 -9.76
C GLY A 167 -7.52 15.98 -8.60
N ALA A 168 -8.36 16.68 -7.86
CA ALA A 168 -9.22 16.05 -6.86
C ALA A 168 -10.56 15.74 -7.51
N GLU A 169 -10.92 14.47 -7.61
CA GLU A 169 -12.25 14.03 -7.95
C GLU A 169 -12.99 13.76 -6.64
N SER A 170 -13.89 14.65 -6.23
CA SER A 170 -14.72 14.38 -5.07
C SER A 170 -15.77 13.35 -5.46
N GLY A 171 -15.68 12.17 -4.90
CA GLY A 171 -16.70 11.12 -5.01
C GLY A 171 -17.91 11.35 -4.10
N GLY A 172 -18.18 12.57 -3.76
CA GLY A 172 -19.44 13.00 -3.16
C GLY A 172 -20.34 13.52 -4.25
N GLY A 173 -21.64 13.28 -4.16
CA GLY A 173 -22.60 13.81 -5.10
C GLY A 173 -22.28 15.26 -5.45
N ILE A 174 -22.43 15.58 -6.72
CA ILE A 174 -22.29 16.93 -7.18
C ILE A 174 -23.30 17.75 -6.35
N GLU A 175 -22.82 18.43 -5.30
CA GLU A 175 -23.55 19.59 -4.80
C GLU A 175 -23.47 20.61 -5.94
N ILE A 176 -24.40 20.49 -6.84
CA ILE A 176 -24.69 21.56 -7.75
C ILE A 176 -25.30 22.63 -6.87
N HIS A 177 -24.49 23.51 -6.32
CA HIS A 177 -24.95 24.84 -5.99
C HIS A 177 -25.35 25.45 -7.32
N SER A 178 -26.58 25.19 -7.73
CA SER A 178 -27.07 25.69 -9.00
C SER A 178 -27.36 27.17 -8.87
N LYS A 179 -26.34 27.92 -9.10
CA LYS A 179 -26.54 29.13 -9.90
C LYS A 179 -26.93 28.59 -11.27
N THR A 180 -28.09 28.87 -11.75
CA THR A 180 -28.67 28.31 -12.97
C THR A 180 -27.63 28.36 -14.09
N PHE A 181 -27.10 27.20 -14.44
CA PHE A 181 -26.14 27.11 -15.53
C PHE A 181 -26.93 26.98 -16.81
N SER A 182 -27.21 28.09 -17.49
CA SER A 182 -27.69 28.02 -18.85
C SER A 182 -26.51 27.81 -19.78
N GLY A 183 -26.08 26.57 -19.87
CA GLY A 183 -25.04 26.17 -20.81
C GLY A 183 -25.66 25.27 -21.88
N PHE A 184 -25.27 25.47 -23.11
CA PHE A 184 -25.51 24.49 -24.15
C PHE A 184 -24.20 23.76 -24.43
N SER A 185 -24.26 22.44 -24.48
CA SER A 185 -23.16 21.63 -24.94
C SER A 185 -23.05 21.81 -26.46
N ARG A 186 -21.96 22.40 -26.89
CA ARG A 186 -21.63 22.48 -28.31
C ARG A 186 -20.80 21.25 -28.69
N TYR A 187 -21.34 20.44 -29.56
CA TYR A 187 -20.55 19.41 -30.22
C TYR A 187 -19.66 20.09 -31.29
N PRO A 188 -18.37 19.72 -31.40
CA PRO A 188 -17.51 20.25 -32.43
C PRO A 188 -18.04 19.93 -33.80
N ARG A 189 -18.00 20.88 -34.72
CA ARG A 189 -18.45 20.70 -36.09
C ARG A 189 -17.39 19.93 -36.89
N CYS A 190 -17.81 19.33 -38.04
CA CYS A 190 -16.88 18.75 -39.00
C CYS A 190 -15.85 19.80 -39.43
N GLY A 191 -14.56 19.51 -39.28
CA GLY A 191 -13.45 20.42 -39.53
C GLY A 191 -12.84 21.06 -38.27
N GLU A 192 -13.51 20.99 -37.12
CA GLU A 192 -12.98 21.44 -35.84
C GLU A 192 -12.29 20.29 -35.05
N ILE A 193 -12.37 19.06 -35.57
CA ILE A 193 -11.82 17.86 -34.92
C ILE A 193 -10.53 17.47 -35.63
N VAL A 194 -9.43 17.44 -34.92
CA VAL A 194 -8.18 16.86 -35.40
C VAL A 194 -8.24 15.35 -35.20
N CYS A 195 -7.92 14.59 -36.26
CA CYS A 195 -7.91 13.13 -36.24
C CYS A 195 -6.95 12.64 -35.13
N GLY A 196 -7.43 11.78 -34.22
CA GLY A 196 -6.65 11.27 -33.09
C GLY A 196 -6.91 11.97 -31.74
N VAL A 197 -7.66 13.05 -31.71
CA VAL A 197 -8.09 13.72 -30.50
C VAL A 197 -9.55 13.37 -30.22
N TRP A 198 -9.80 12.75 -29.07
CA TRP A 198 -11.18 12.43 -28.66
C TRP A 198 -11.96 13.73 -28.41
N PRO A 199 -13.11 13.96 -29.06
CA PRO A 199 -13.87 15.17 -28.86
C PRO A 199 -14.45 15.20 -27.44
N ARG A 200 -13.88 16.00 -26.56
CA ARG A 200 -14.54 16.36 -25.32
C ARG A 200 -15.59 17.44 -25.59
N VAL A 201 -16.76 17.30 -24.99
CA VAL A 201 -17.80 18.31 -25.04
C VAL A 201 -17.25 19.57 -24.37
N VAL A 202 -16.99 20.61 -25.14
CA VAL A 202 -16.66 21.92 -24.58
C VAL A 202 -17.97 22.56 -24.17
N SER A 203 -18.30 22.54 -22.87
CA SER A 203 -19.42 23.30 -22.34
C SER A 203 -19.01 24.75 -22.16
N VAL A 204 -19.56 25.64 -22.95
CA VAL A 204 -19.47 27.08 -22.73
C VAL A 204 -20.75 27.49 -22.02
N GLY A 205 -20.64 27.86 -20.76
CA GLY A 205 -21.79 28.30 -19.96
C GLY A 205 -21.53 29.67 -19.33
N HIS A 206 -22.53 30.52 -19.31
CA HIS A 206 -22.56 31.71 -18.48
C HIS A 206 -23.30 31.43 -17.17
N LEU A 207 -22.66 31.74 -16.04
CA LEU A 207 -23.29 31.69 -14.72
C LEU A 207 -24.33 32.84 -14.62
N LEU A 208 -25.59 32.49 -14.71
CA LEU A 208 -26.67 33.40 -14.30
C LEU A 208 -26.96 33.13 -12.82
N ALA A 209 -26.81 34.13 -11.99
CA ALA A 209 -26.97 34.05 -10.55
C ALA A 209 -28.46 33.91 -10.16
N SER A 210 -28.95 32.70 -10.02
CA SER A 210 -30.15 32.40 -9.25
C SER A 210 -29.87 31.15 -8.41
N GLU A 211 -29.96 31.28 -7.09
CA GLU A 211 -29.73 30.19 -6.15
C GLU A 211 -30.95 29.27 -6.12
N VAL A 212 -30.79 28.05 -6.59
CA VAL A 212 -31.78 26.99 -6.36
C VAL A 212 -31.07 25.90 -5.56
N HIS A 213 -31.46 25.74 -4.31
CA HIS A 213 -30.97 24.63 -3.47
C HIS A 213 -31.77 23.38 -3.80
N ALA A 214 -31.12 22.39 -4.43
CA ALA A 214 -31.62 21.04 -4.51
C ALA A 214 -30.78 20.14 -3.57
N SER A 215 -31.29 19.80 -2.41
CA SER A 215 -30.74 18.77 -1.54
C SER A 215 -31.37 17.44 -1.93
N SER A 216 -30.59 16.51 -2.48
CA SER A 216 -30.96 15.09 -2.51
C SER A 216 -30.33 14.41 -1.30
N SER A 217 -31.13 14.07 -0.31
CA SER A 217 -30.77 13.11 0.75
C SER A 217 -30.72 11.70 0.19
N PRO A 218 -29.87 10.82 0.75
CA PRO A 218 -29.69 9.42 0.31
C PRO A 218 -30.92 8.56 0.47
#